data_20e937448749a7d033f912f0604f8766
#
_entry.id   20e937448749a7d033f912f0604f8766
#
_cell.length_a   1.000
_cell.length_b   1.000
_cell.length_c   1.000
_cell.angle_alpha   90.00
_cell.angle_beta   90.00
_cell.angle_gamma   90.00
#
_symmetry.space_group_name_H-M   'P 1'
#
loop_
_entity.id
_entity.type
_entity.pdbx_description
1 polymer ?
#
loop_
_entity_poly.entity_id
_entity_poly.type
_entity_poly.pdbx_seq_one_letter_code
_entity_poly.pdbx_strand_id
1 'polypeptide(L)'
;MDCFKSASKKYALFALISLFFLNQAFCYDLLSSSDTVRSSSVNAASSGDKKASVQALSAAAADLADPRLALSNDEYPVTAGDVYTLAFVASKTPVSYTLTIDPDYSVRVANLGIIKDCEGLTYRALKKQVVELVGKNFPLSAVQFVLTSPAVFMVSLTGDVDKSCEYKAWALSRLSSILKGHLLDCSSVRNVRVVSSSGKANVYDLFEAVRNGDFSNDPYLRPGDRIEVLHAKRQVTVQGEVERPGKYELLDGENLKALVEKYGDGLTPTADTSRISLFRTYKKENSGETEYIPAESIEKDLALENFDVINIRSYLEIKPGIFVTGAINLGTEGDTSLEGISKLSVRFNDGMLYYDLVRQNLNLFSPLSDLENAYIIREVSDSGEEVRIPINLSKILFDSSFRSTEQVKNGDTLLIPFKQFFVTVSGAVPSPGRYPYIPDRDVNYYIGLAGGIDSYRNSFKKITVVGLDGKKLDANSPVVPECNIQVEENSVWYKWTRVSGGVTAILSAISTAISILAVTGVFGN
;
A
#
# COMPACT_ATOMS: atom_id res chain seq x y z
N MET A 1 -2.74 39.75 -18.79
CA MET A 1 -1.65 38.86 -19.27
C MET A 1 -1.27 37.83 -18.19
N ASP A 2 -2.20 37.51 -17.26
CA ASP A 2 -1.92 36.63 -16.11
C ASP A 2 -2.81 35.38 -15.99
N CYS A 3 -3.50 35.01 -17.08
CA CYS A 3 -4.37 33.84 -17.08
C CYS A 3 -3.73 32.59 -17.73
N PHE A 4 -2.50 32.66 -18.26
CA PHE A 4 -1.83 31.56 -18.97
C PHE A 4 -0.77 30.81 -18.14
N LYS A 5 -0.45 31.26 -16.90
CA LYS A 5 0.58 30.61 -16.05
C LYS A 5 0.03 29.54 -15.09
N SER A 6 -1.28 29.45 -14.91
CA SER A 6 -1.90 28.46 -14.00
C SER A 6 -2.15 27.09 -14.65
N ALA A 7 -2.30 27.03 -15.98
CA ALA A 7 -2.58 25.78 -16.68
C ALA A 7 -1.35 24.86 -16.85
N SER A 8 -0.15 25.45 -16.94
CA SER A 8 1.08 24.70 -17.22
C SER A 8 1.56 23.85 -16.02
N LYS A 9 1.23 24.22 -14.78
CA LYS A 9 1.62 23.45 -13.58
C LYS A 9 0.75 22.22 -13.32
N LYS A 10 -0.51 22.21 -13.76
CA LYS A 10 -1.39 21.04 -13.61
C LYS A 10 -1.07 19.93 -14.60
N TYR A 11 -0.61 20.25 -15.79
CA TYR A 11 -0.21 19.25 -16.80
C TYR A 11 1.17 18.63 -16.53
N ALA A 12 2.07 19.36 -15.84
CA ALA A 12 3.36 18.80 -15.44
C ALA A 12 3.22 17.76 -14.29
N LEU A 13 2.24 17.94 -13.41
CA LEU A 13 1.97 16.97 -12.33
C LEU A 13 1.29 15.69 -12.86
N PHE A 14 0.42 15.80 -13.88
CA PHE A 14 -0.20 14.64 -14.53
C PHE A 14 0.79 13.86 -15.40
N ALA A 15 1.75 14.52 -16.03
CA ALA A 15 2.81 13.86 -16.79
C ALA A 15 3.80 13.11 -15.90
N LEU A 16 4.07 13.60 -14.66
CA LEU A 16 4.93 12.90 -13.69
C LEU A 16 4.24 11.67 -13.08
N ILE A 17 2.92 11.73 -12.87
CA ILE A 17 2.15 10.58 -12.37
C ILE A 17 2.00 9.51 -13.44
N SER A 18 1.87 9.87 -14.73
CA SER A 18 1.82 8.89 -15.81
C SER A 18 3.18 8.22 -16.10
N LEU A 19 4.32 8.89 -15.81
CA LEU A 19 5.65 8.26 -15.90
C LEU A 19 5.93 7.28 -14.73
N PHE A 20 5.28 7.45 -13.58
CA PHE A 20 5.45 6.55 -12.43
C PHE A 20 4.67 5.23 -12.61
N PHE A 21 3.60 5.23 -13.42
CA PHE A 21 2.85 4.02 -13.72
C PHE A 21 3.45 3.17 -14.85
N LEU A 22 4.41 3.71 -15.63
CA LEU A 22 5.05 2.96 -16.72
C LEU A 22 6.21 2.05 -16.29
N ASN A 23 6.63 2.09 -15.04
CA ASN A 23 7.78 1.30 -14.56
C ASN A 23 7.40 0.06 -13.74
N GLN A 24 6.12 -0.29 -13.64
CA GLN A 24 5.66 -1.44 -12.84
C GLN A 24 5.39 -2.74 -13.61
N ALA A 25 5.67 -2.78 -14.92
CA ALA A 25 5.35 -3.94 -15.77
C ALA A 25 6.53 -4.90 -16.03
N PHE A 26 7.62 -4.81 -15.28
CA PHE A 26 8.87 -5.50 -15.67
C PHE A 26 8.90 -7.02 -15.48
N CYS A 27 7.97 -7.64 -14.76
CA CYS A 27 7.99 -9.09 -14.59
C CYS A 27 7.09 -9.86 -15.58
N TYR A 28 6.07 -9.20 -16.15
CA TYR A 28 5.22 -9.76 -17.20
C TYR A 28 5.72 -9.45 -18.62
N ASP A 29 6.53 -8.41 -18.78
CA ASP A 29 7.00 -7.94 -20.10
C ASP A 29 7.96 -8.91 -20.83
N LEU A 30 8.56 -9.86 -20.11
CA LEU A 30 9.40 -10.88 -20.77
C LEU A 30 8.60 -11.89 -21.62
N LEU A 31 7.30 -12.02 -21.36
CA LEU A 31 6.40 -12.88 -22.12
C LEU A 31 5.26 -12.13 -22.84
N SER A 32 5.02 -10.85 -22.53
CA SER A 32 3.85 -10.08 -22.99
C SER A 32 4.12 -8.93 -23.96
N SER A 33 5.37 -8.73 -24.44
CA SER A 33 5.61 -7.67 -25.44
C SER A 33 4.93 -8.00 -26.78
N SER A 34 3.74 -7.46 -26.96
CA SER A 34 3.10 -7.38 -28.27
C SER A 34 3.77 -6.28 -29.09
N ASP A 35 4.65 -6.65 -30.00
CA ASP A 35 5.00 -5.77 -31.11
C ASP A 35 3.72 -5.52 -31.93
N THR A 36 3.06 -4.39 -31.68
CA THR A 36 2.03 -3.87 -32.56
C THR A 36 2.69 -3.45 -33.86
N VAL A 37 2.79 -4.38 -34.80
CA VAL A 37 3.02 -4.06 -36.21
C VAL A 37 1.80 -3.26 -36.67
N ARG A 38 1.97 -1.96 -36.86
CA ARG A 38 1.02 -1.11 -37.56
C ARG A 38 0.75 -1.71 -38.94
N SER A 39 -0.37 -2.39 -39.11
CA SER A 39 -0.90 -2.72 -40.42
C SER A 39 -1.36 -1.43 -41.12
N SER A 40 -0.55 -0.94 -42.04
CA SER A 40 -1.02 0.01 -43.02
C SER A 40 -2.05 -0.69 -43.90
N SER A 41 -3.29 -0.21 -43.86
CA SER A 41 -4.35 -0.62 -44.75
C SER A 41 -3.99 -0.25 -46.18
N VAL A 42 -3.67 -1.25 -47.00
CA VAL A 42 -3.65 -1.12 -48.46
C VAL A 42 -4.92 -1.77 -48.97
N ASN A 43 -5.80 -0.94 -49.56
CA ASN A 43 -6.91 -1.38 -50.39
C ASN A 43 -6.38 -2.18 -51.56
N ALA A 44 -6.71 -3.47 -51.65
CA ALA A 44 -6.45 -4.27 -52.82
C ALA A 44 -7.77 -4.61 -53.52
N ALA A 45 -7.92 -4.07 -54.70
CA ALA A 45 -8.91 -4.51 -55.68
C ALA A 45 -8.48 -5.84 -56.31
N SER A 46 -9.46 -6.71 -56.43
CA SER A 46 -9.73 -7.80 -57.38
C SER A 46 -8.62 -8.57 -58.08
N SER A 47 -8.79 -9.87 -58.02
CA SER A 47 -8.60 -10.93 -59.03
C SER A 47 -7.18 -11.30 -59.47
N GLY A 48 -6.86 -12.56 -59.19
CA GLY A 48 -5.89 -13.36 -59.94
C GLY A 48 -4.57 -13.60 -59.21
N ASP A 49 -4.49 -14.69 -58.47
CA ASP A 49 -3.37 -15.64 -58.53
C ASP A 49 -3.32 -16.57 -57.33
N LYS A 50 -3.86 -17.74 -57.51
CA LYS A 50 -3.67 -18.85 -56.51
C LYS A 50 -2.21 -19.33 -56.40
N LYS A 51 -1.29 -18.84 -57.23
CA LYS A 51 0.14 -19.15 -57.13
C LYS A 51 0.91 -18.25 -56.16
N ALA A 52 0.49 -17.01 -55.92
CA ALA A 52 1.16 -16.09 -55.02
C ALA A 52 0.91 -16.46 -53.55
N SER A 53 -0.23 -17.05 -53.19
CA SER A 53 -0.57 -17.45 -51.85
C SER A 53 0.25 -18.66 -51.34
N VAL A 54 0.64 -19.58 -52.21
CA VAL A 54 1.48 -20.73 -51.85
C VAL A 54 2.94 -20.31 -51.65
N GLN A 55 3.43 -19.34 -52.40
CA GLN A 55 4.78 -18.80 -52.23
C GLN A 55 4.90 -17.92 -50.98
N ALA A 56 3.88 -17.16 -50.59
CA ALA A 56 3.86 -16.37 -49.35
C ALA A 56 3.78 -17.27 -48.12
N LEU A 57 3.04 -18.38 -48.17
CA LEU A 57 3.00 -19.37 -47.10
C LEU A 57 4.33 -20.14 -46.95
N SER A 58 5.05 -20.39 -48.04
CA SER A 58 6.38 -21.02 -48.01
C SER A 58 7.48 -20.06 -47.50
N ALA A 59 7.38 -18.78 -47.82
CA ALA A 59 8.30 -17.76 -47.31
C ALA A 59 8.13 -17.54 -45.78
N ALA A 60 6.89 -17.47 -45.27
CA ALA A 60 6.63 -17.37 -43.86
C ALA A 60 7.01 -18.63 -43.06
N ALA A 61 7.08 -19.80 -43.71
CA ALA A 61 7.60 -21.02 -43.07
C ALA A 61 9.13 -21.09 -43.07
N ALA A 62 9.80 -20.43 -44.01
CA ALA A 62 11.26 -20.37 -44.11
C ALA A 62 11.87 -19.45 -43.04
N ASP A 63 11.12 -18.45 -42.53
CA ASP A 63 11.57 -17.58 -41.45
C ASP A 63 11.50 -18.25 -40.03
N LEU A 64 10.73 -19.31 -39.89
CA LEU A 64 10.53 -19.95 -38.57
C LEU A 64 11.68 -20.92 -38.22
N ALA A 65 12.20 -21.70 -39.17
CA ALA A 65 13.17 -22.73 -38.95
C ALA A 65 14.44 -22.49 -39.78
N ASP A 66 15.51 -22.04 -39.13
CA ASP A 66 16.82 -21.81 -39.77
C ASP A 66 17.70 -23.07 -39.70
N PRO A 67 18.03 -23.69 -40.82
CA PRO A 67 18.94 -24.84 -40.87
C PRO A 67 20.33 -24.55 -40.25
N ARG A 68 20.79 -23.29 -40.31
CA ARG A 68 22.08 -22.90 -39.73
C ARG A 68 22.09 -23.00 -38.21
N LEU A 69 20.97 -22.60 -37.58
CA LEU A 69 20.80 -22.76 -36.12
C LEU A 69 20.75 -24.23 -35.73
N ALA A 70 20.04 -25.05 -36.50
CA ALA A 70 20.00 -26.49 -36.26
C ALA A 70 21.39 -27.13 -36.37
N LEU A 71 22.17 -26.76 -37.41
CA LEU A 71 23.52 -27.28 -37.64
C LEU A 71 24.57 -26.78 -36.62
N SER A 72 24.33 -25.64 -35.97
CA SER A 72 25.17 -25.13 -34.92
C SER A 72 25.02 -25.90 -33.60
N ASN A 73 23.94 -26.69 -33.47
CA ASN A 73 23.63 -27.49 -32.30
C ASN A 73 23.74 -28.97 -32.61
N ASP A 74 24.85 -29.59 -32.21
CA ASP A 74 25.08 -31.02 -32.38
C ASP A 74 24.02 -31.92 -31.74
N GLU A 75 23.29 -31.37 -30.75
CA GLU A 75 22.19 -32.02 -30.05
C GLU A 75 20.79 -31.73 -30.70
N TYR A 76 20.77 -31.16 -31.92
CA TYR A 76 19.53 -30.97 -32.64
C TYR A 76 18.71 -32.26 -32.68
N PRO A 77 17.49 -32.26 -32.14
CA PRO A 77 16.70 -33.48 -32.05
C PRO A 77 16.05 -33.80 -33.40
N VAL A 78 16.32 -34.97 -33.91
CA VAL A 78 15.74 -35.47 -35.17
C VAL A 78 14.22 -35.49 -35.08
N THR A 79 13.58 -34.90 -36.10
CA THR A 79 12.14 -34.72 -36.16
C THR A 79 11.57 -35.31 -37.44
N ALA A 80 10.40 -35.94 -37.35
CA ALA A 80 9.68 -36.44 -38.52
C ALA A 80 9.38 -35.29 -39.48
N GLY A 81 9.73 -35.44 -40.76
CA GLY A 81 9.67 -34.41 -41.78
C GLY A 81 10.98 -33.64 -41.99
N ASP A 82 12.02 -33.84 -41.19
CA ASP A 82 13.35 -33.29 -41.45
C ASP A 82 13.88 -33.79 -42.81
N VAL A 83 14.49 -32.88 -43.57
CA VAL A 83 15.09 -33.19 -44.86
C VAL A 83 16.59 -33.04 -44.77
N TYR A 84 17.31 -34.09 -45.09
CA TYR A 84 18.77 -34.15 -45.13
C TYR A 84 19.29 -34.36 -46.53
N THR A 85 20.44 -33.79 -46.81
CA THR A 85 21.24 -34.13 -48.01
C THR A 85 22.37 -35.04 -47.62
N LEU A 86 22.39 -36.22 -48.24
CA LEU A 86 23.49 -37.19 -48.17
C LEU A 86 24.29 -37.19 -49.46
N ALA A 87 25.56 -36.86 -49.40
CA ALA A 87 26.47 -36.93 -50.56
C ALA A 87 27.66 -37.83 -50.23
N PHE A 88 27.99 -38.72 -51.17
CA PHE A 88 29.16 -39.61 -51.03
C PHE A 88 29.64 -40.03 -52.42
N VAL A 89 30.79 -40.69 -52.48
CA VAL A 89 31.39 -41.20 -53.75
C VAL A 89 31.09 -42.70 -53.90
N ALA A 90 30.27 -43.05 -54.88
CA ALA A 90 29.97 -44.46 -55.20
C ALA A 90 30.81 -44.87 -56.40
N SER A 91 31.76 -45.81 -56.23
CA SER A 91 32.56 -46.40 -57.33
C SER A 91 33.21 -45.35 -58.26
N LYS A 92 33.73 -44.25 -57.75
CA LYS A 92 34.37 -43.09 -58.42
C LYS A 92 33.36 -42.03 -58.92
N THR A 93 32.06 -42.18 -58.72
CA THR A 93 31.06 -41.18 -59.12
C THR A 93 30.47 -40.50 -57.90
N PRO A 94 30.50 -39.17 -57.80
CA PRO A 94 29.80 -38.48 -56.70
C PRO A 94 28.30 -38.62 -56.90
N VAL A 95 27.62 -38.99 -55.81
CA VAL A 95 26.15 -39.12 -55.76
C VAL A 95 25.61 -38.30 -54.62
N SER A 96 24.41 -37.74 -54.82
CA SER A 96 23.70 -36.99 -53.80
C SER A 96 22.24 -37.46 -53.69
N TYR A 97 21.76 -37.66 -52.50
CA TYR A 97 20.43 -38.09 -52.22
C TYR A 97 19.76 -37.14 -51.23
N THR A 98 18.49 -36.87 -51.42
CA THR A 98 17.64 -36.21 -50.45
C THR A 98 16.98 -37.27 -49.58
N LEU A 99 17.16 -37.20 -48.28
CA LEU A 99 16.59 -38.12 -47.31
C LEU A 99 15.58 -37.40 -46.46
N THR A 100 14.41 -37.96 -46.25
CA THR A 100 13.36 -37.39 -45.39
C THR A 100 13.13 -38.35 -44.22
N ILE A 101 12.97 -37.83 -43.02
CA ILE A 101 12.51 -38.63 -41.90
C ILE A 101 11.02 -38.86 -42.05
N ASP A 102 10.63 -40.13 -42.14
CA ASP A 102 9.23 -40.53 -42.28
C ASP A 102 8.45 -40.31 -40.94
N PRO A 103 7.10 -40.28 -40.94
CA PRO A 103 6.30 -40.08 -39.73
C PRO A 103 6.48 -41.16 -38.67
N ASP A 104 6.95 -42.36 -39.07
CA ASP A 104 7.29 -43.47 -38.17
C ASP A 104 8.73 -43.36 -37.59
N TYR A 105 9.38 -42.21 -37.79
CA TYR A 105 10.77 -41.95 -37.39
C TYR A 105 11.76 -42.93 -38.05
N SER A 106 11.45 -43.44 -39.25
CA SER A 106 12.42 -44.15 -40.04
C SER A 106 13.02 -43.24 -41.12
N VAL A 107 14.22 -43.57 -41.59
CA VAL A 107 14.86 -42.90 -42.75
C VAL A 107 15.46 -43.93 -43.69
N ARG A 108 15.07 -43.79 -44.93
CA ARG A 108 15.62 -44.61 -46.02
C ARG A 108 16.92 -44.00 -46.55
N VAL A 109 18.03 -44.67 -46.33
CA VAL A 109 19.34 -44.21 -46.75
C VAL A 109 19.62 -44.73 -48.16
N ALA A 110 19.14 -44.02 -49.19
CA ALA A 110 19.24 -44.40 -50.57
C ALA A 110 18.84 -45.91 -50.82
N ASN A 111 19.66 -46.65 -51.48
CA ASN A 111 19.47 -48.11 -51.68
C ASN A 111 20.28 -48.96 -50.69
N LEU A 112 20.83 -48.34 -49.63
CA LEU A 112 21.77 -48.97 -48.71
C LEU A 112 21.08 -49.62 -47.52
N GLY A 113 19.88 -49.11 -47.13
CA GLY A 113 19.11 -49.63 -46.02
C GLY A 113 18.15 -48.62 -45.42
N ILE A 114 17.49 -49.03 -44.37
CA ILE A 114 16.57 -48.20 -43.60
C ILE A 114 17.09 -48.18 -42.15
N ILE A 115 17.26 -46.98 -41.59
CA ILE A 115 17.50 -46.74 -40.19
C ILE A 115 16.13 -46.53 -39.54
N LYS A 116 15.79 -47.33 -38.55
CA LYS A 116 14.53 -47.24 -37.79
C LYS A 116 14.79 -46.64 -36.42
N ASP A 117 13.71 -46.27 -35.72
CA ASP A 117 13.74 -45.77 -34.35
C ASP A 117 14.61 -44.51 -34.20
N CYS A 118 14.49 -43.56 -35.17
CA CYS A 118 15.18 -42.28 -35.11
C CYS A 118 14.57 -41.29 -34.10
N GLU A 119 13.41 -41.67 -33.49
CA GLU A 119 12.80 -40.86 -32.44
C GLU A 119 13.75 -40.70 -31.24
N GLY A 120 13.92 -39.46 -30.77
CA GLY A 120 14.80 -39.15 -29.65
C GLY A 120 16.30 -39.14 -29.97
N LEU A 121 16.70 -39.49 -31.20
CA LEU A 121 18.09 -39.33 -31.63
C LEU A 121 18.44 -37.84 -31.82
N THR A 122 19.72 -37.52 -31.57
CA THR A 122 20.28 -36.23 -31.98
C THR A 122 20.80 -36.30 -33.42
N TYR A 123 20.94 -35.13 -34.06
CA TYR A 123 21.58 -35.04 -35.38
C TYR A 123 22.95 -35.73 -35.41
N ARG A 124 23.75 -35.56 -34.38
CA ARG A 124 25.08 -36.22 -34.25
C ARG A 124 24.95 -37.74 -34.25
N ALA A 125 23.99 -38.27 -33.49
CA ALA A 125 23.75 -39.73 -33.41
C ALA A 125 23.28 -40.30 -34.75
N LEU A 126 22.31 -39.63 -35.42
CA LEU A 126 21.83 -40.02 -36.74
C LEU A 126 22.93 -39.97 -37.80
N LYS A 127 23.73 -38.88 -37.82
CA LYS A 127 24.87 -38.73 -38.71
C LYS A 127 25.86 -39.87 -38.57
N LYS A 128 26.18 -40.29 -37.32
CA LYS A 128 27.07 -41.40 -37.08
C LYS A 128 26.52 -42.72 -37.68
N GLN A 129 25.23 -43.00 -37.49
CA GLN A 129 24.60 -44.22 -38.05
C GLN A 129 24.59 -44.19 -39.59
N VAL A 130 24.25 -43.03 -40.19
CA VAL A 130 24.27 -42.85 -41.65
C VAL A 130 25.69 -43.05 -42.24
N VAL A 131 26.69 -42.43 -41.60
CA VAL A 131 28.11 -42.56 -42.02
C VAL A 131 28.58 -44.00 -41.91
N GLU A 132 28.20 -44.70 -40.84
CA GLU A 132 28.57 -46.12 -40.64
C GLU A 132 27.90 -47.04 -41.70
N LEU A 133 26.59 -46.79 -41.99
CA LEU A 133 25.89 -47.55 -43.04
C LEU A 133 26.49 -47.36 -44.44
N VAL A 134 26.84 -46.11 -44.79
CA VAL A 134 27.52 -45.79 -46.04
C VAL A 134 28.90 -46.40 -46.07
N GLY A 135 29.68 -46.31 -44.95
CA GLY A 135 31.02 -46.82 -44.85
C GLY A 135 31.08 -48.36 -44.97
N LYS A 136 30.06 -49.11 -44.54
CA LYS A 136 29.95 -50.57 -44.77
C LYS A 136 29.92 -50.95 -46.25
N ASN A 137 29.27 -50.10 -47.08
CA ASN A 137 29.12 -50.37 -48.52
C ASN A 137 30.20 -49.68 -49.36
N PHE A 138 30.70 -48.54 -48.90
CA PHE A 138 31.71 -47.72 -49.61
C PHE A 138 32.83 -47.26 -48.61
N PRO A 139 33.78 -48.14 -48.23
CA PRO A 139 34.74 -47.85 -47.16
C PRO A 139 35.69 -46.69 -47.40
N LEU A 140 35.91 -46.28 -48.64
CA LEU A 140 36.83 -45.20 -49.01
C LEU A 140 36.12 -43.91 -49.39
N SER A 141 34.82 -43.83 -49.16
CA SER A 141 34.02 -42.66 -49.53
C SER A 141 34.01 -41.59 -48.45
N ALA A 142 34.26 -40.34 -48.80
CA ALA A 142 33.97 -39.20 -47.94
C ALA A 142 32.44 -38.99 -47.92
N VAL A 143 31.84 -39.06 -46.73
CA VAL A 143 30.40 -38.92 -46.57
C VAL A 143 30.08 -37.56 -46.00
N GLN A 144 29.23 -36.82 -46.71
CA GLN A 144 28.61 -35.57 -46.21
C GLN A 144 27.15 -35.87 -45.90
N PHE A 145 26.75 -35.55 -44.71
CA PHE A 145 25.36 -35.63 -44.26
C PHE A 145 24.99 -34.32 -43.56
N VAL A 146 24.06 -33.56 -44.12
CA VAL A 146 23.74 -32.20 -43.74
C VAL A 146 22.23 -32.03 -43.70
N LEU A 147 21.68 -31.41 -42.63
CA LEU A 147 20.29 -31.00 -42.56
C LEU A 147 20.05 -29.85 -43.55
N THR A 148 19.15 -30.04 -44.48
CA THR A 148 18.85 -29.07 -45.52
C THR A 148 17.61 -28.25 -45.19
N SER A 149 16.57 -28.91 -44.59
CA SER A 149 15.33 -28.26 -44.19
C SER A 149 14.84 -28.89 -42.91
N PRO A 150 14.84 -28.15 -41.79
CA PRO A 150 14.21 -28.62 -40.55
C PRO A 150 12.69 -28.78 -40.73
N ALA A 151 12.12 -29.77 -40.04
CA ALA A 151 10.68 -29.97 -40.04
C ALA A 151 9.96 -28.88 -39.24
N VAL A 152 8.85 -28.44 -39.79
CA VAL A 152 7.88 -27.56 -39.12
C VAL A 152 6.62 -28.36 -38.86
N PHE A 153 6.16 -28.33 -37.63
CA PHE A 153 5.00 -29.09 -37.17
C PHE A 153 4.01 -28.19 -36.42
N MET A 154 2.84 -28.72 -36.14
CA MET A 154 1.80 -28.01 -35.38
C MET A 154 1.80 -28.49 -33.92
N VAL A 155 1.61 -27.54 -33.01
CA VAL A 155 1.34 -27.75 -31.59
C VAL A 155 0.06 -27.04 -31.22
N SER A 156 -0.77 -27.62 -30.35
CA SER A 156 -2.01 -26.99 -29.93
C SER A 156 -1.82 -26.27 -28.59
N LEU A 157 -2.36 -25.06 -28.49
CA LEU A 157 -2.38 -24.24 -27.29
C LEU A 157 -3.82 -24.10 -26.81
N THR A 158 -4.07 -24.40 -25.53
CA THR A 158 -5.40 -24.44 -24.90
C THR A 158 -5.34 -23.98 -23.45
N GLY A 159 -6.50 -23.72 -22.85
CA GLY A 159 -6.63 -23.32 -21.44
C GLY A 159 -6.76 -21.81 -21.29
N ASP A 160 -6.18 -21.25 -20.21
CA ASP A 160 -6.20 -19.83 -19.90
C ASP A 160 -5.22 -19.05 -20.78
N VAL A 161 -5.61 -18.86 -22.02
CA VAL A 161 -4.86 -18.13 -23.05
C VAL A 161 -5.80 -17.18 -23.78
N ASP A 162 -5.25 -16.17 -24.44
CA ASP A 162 -6.01 -15.19 -25.23
C ASP A 162 -6.86 -15.87 -26.30
N LYS A 163 -6.31 -16.92 -26.93
CA LYS A 163 -6.98 -17.70 -27.99
C LYS A 163 -6.43 -19.12 -28.04
N SER A 164 -7.31 -20.11 -27.92
CA SER A 164 -6.96 -21.51 -28.19
C SER A 164 -6.82 -21.72 -29.69
N CYS A 165 -5.64 -22.09 -30.14
CA CYS A 165 -5.37 -22.40 -31.56
C CYS A 165 -4.12 -23.27 -31.73
N GLU A 166 -3.83 -23.62 -32.99
CA GLU A 166 -2.62 -24.36 -33.34
C GLU A 166 -1.53 -23.40 -33.81
N TYR A 167 -0.33 -23.63 -33.31
CA TYR A 167 0.86 -22.85 -33.64
C TYR A 167 1.90 -23.68 -34.38
N LYS A 168 2.59 -23.05 -35.34
CA LYS A 168 3.73 -23.65 -35.99
C LYS A 168 4.93 -23.65 -35.04
N ALA A 169 5.57 -24.79 -34.90
CA ALA A 169 6.78 -24.98 -34.13
C ALA A 169 7.79 -25.82 -34.93
N TRP A 170 9.02 -25.85 -34.49
CA TRP A 170 10.08 -26.69 -35.01
C TRP A 170 10.92 -27.26 -33.87
N ALA A 171 11.83 -28.15 -34.16
CA ALA A 171 12.57 -28.92 -33.16
C ALA A 171 13.31 -28.10 -32.08
N LEU A 172 13.67 -26.83 -32.34
CA LEU A 172 14.28 -25.91 -31.38
C LEU A 172 13.30 -24.89 -30.79
N SER A 173 11.99 -24.98 -31.11
CA SER A 173 10.97 -24.16 -30.44
C SER A 173 10.84 -24.61 -28.98
N ARG A 174 11.04 -23.66 -28.07
CA ARG A 174 10.82 -23.88 -26.62
C ARG A 174 9.38 -23.58 -26.23
N LEU A 175 8.90 -24.19 -25.15
CA LEU A 175 7.58 -23.97 -24.60
C LEU A 175 7.31 -22.46 -24.34
N SER A 176 8.27 -21.76 -23.74
CA SER A 176 8.16 -20.30 -23.47
C SER A 176 7.98 -19.47 -24.73
N SER A 177 8.58 -19.88 -25.85
CA SER A 177 8.49 -19.13 -27.14
C SER A 177 7.09 -19.16 -27.73
N ILE A 178 6.34 -20.25 -27.54
CA ILE A 178 4.95 -20.35 -27.99
C ILE A 178 4.00 -19.60 -27.08
N LEU A 179 4.28 -19.58 -25.77
CA LEU A 179 3.42 -18.91 -24.78
C LEU A 179 3.58 -17.40 -24.76
N LYS A 180 4.69 -16.90 -25.31
CA LYS A 180 4.98 -15.46 -25.35
C LYS A 180 3.87 -14.69 -26.08
N GLY A 181 3.22 -13.76 -25.36
CA GLY A 181 2.14 -12.92 -25.90
C GLY A 181 0.75 -13.57 -25.90
N HIS A 182 0.60 -14.81 -25.40
CA HIS A 182 -0.68 -15.50 -25.34
C HIS A 182 -1.21 -15.72 -23.93
N LEU A 183 -0.41 -15.39 -22.92
CA LEU A 183 -0.82 -15.54 -21.52
C LEU A 183 -1.72 -14.38 -21.09
N LEU A 184 -2.78 -14.69 -20.34
CA LEU A 184 -3.65 -13.74 -19.67
C LEU A 184 -3.11 -13.44 -18.25
N ASP A 185 -3.63 -12.39 -17.62
CA ASP A 185 -3.27 -12.04 -16.24
C ASP A 185 -3.60 -13.14 -15.21
N CYS A 186 -4.53 -14.02 -15.56
CA CYS A 186 -4.94 -15.15 -14.74
C CYS A 186 -4.24 -16.46 -15.09
N SER A 187 -3.42 -16.49 -16.16
CA SER A 187 -2.70 -17.68 -16.60
C SER A 187 -1.63 -18.10 -15.61
N SER A 188 -1.53 -19.40 -15.33
CA SER A 188 -0.43 -19.95 -14.53
C SER A 188 0.83 -20.08 -15.40
N VAL A 189 1.91 -19.47 -14.95
CA VAL A 189 3.28 -19.68 -15.51
C VAL A 189 4.04 -20.78 -14.77
N ARG A 190 3.52 -21.23 -13.63
CA ARG A 190 4.12 -22.22 -12.75
C ARG A 190 3.57 -23.63 -12.95
N ASN A 191 2.44 -23.75 -13.67
CA ASN A 191 1.73 -25.00 -13.86
C ASN A 191 1.29 -25.14 -15.31
N VAL A 192 2.27 -25.14 -16.22
CA VAL A 192 2.03 -25.32 -17.66
C VAL A 192 2.14 -26.81 -17.98
N ARG A 193 1.07 -27.38 -18.46
CA ARG A 193 0.98 -28.81 -18.78
C ARG A 193 1.24 -29.04 -20.27
N VAL A 194 2.18 -29.90 -20.57
CA VAL A 194 2.42 -30.35 -21.94
C VAL A 194 2.07 -31.83 -22.02
N VAL A 195 1.15 -32.15 -22.91
CA VAL A 195 0.71 -33.54 -23.19
C VAL A 195 1.29 -33.94 -24.54
N SER A 196 2.18 -34.90 -24.55
CA SER A 196 2.78 -35.43 -25.77
C SER A 196 1.79 -36.21 -26.62
N SER A 197 2.11 -36.45 -27.88
CA SER A 197 1.34 -37.30 -28.80
C SER A 197 1.08 -38.71 -28.26
N SER A 198 1.99 -39.22 -27.39
CA SER A 198 1.83 -40.50 -26.70
C SER A 198 0.86 -40.46 -25.53
N GLY A 199 0.29 -39.30 -25.17
CA GLY A 199 -0.61 -39.11 -24.03
C GLY A 199 0.11 -38.89 -22.70
N LYS A 200 1.45 -38.89 -22.64
CA LYS A 200 2.21 -38.57 -21.43
C LYS A 200 2.10 -37.06 -21.15
N ALA A 201 1.67 -36.73 -19.94
CA ALA A 201 1.56 -35.35 -19.48
C ALA A 201 2.73 -35.03 -18.53
N ASN A 202 3.39 -33.92 -18.77
CA ASN A 202 4.39 -33.33 -17.89
C ASN A 202 3.95 -31.90 -17.53
N VAL A 203 4.32 -31.46 -16.34
CA VAL A 203 4.07 -30.09 -15.85
C VAL A 203 5.38 -29.37 -15.77
N TYR A 204 5.40 -28.13 -16.23
CA TYR A 204 6.59 -27.30 -16.29
C TYR A 204 6.36 -25.99 -15.56
N ASP A 205 7.38 -25.53 -14.85
CA ASP A 205 7.42 -24.28 -14.12
C ASP A 205 8.28 -23.26 -14.88
N LEU A 206 7.65 -22.47 -15.72
CA LEU A 206 8.37 -21.48 -16.54
C LEU A 206 8.99 -20.36 -15.71
N PHE A 207 8.51 -20.11 -14.48
CA PHE A 207 9.15 -19.17 -13.59
C PHE A 207 10.58 -19.61 -13.25
N GLU A 208 10.80 -20.90 -12.93
CA GLU A 208 12.12 -21.45 -12.65
C GLU A 208 13.03 -21.37 -13.89
N ALA A 209 12.47 -21.64 -15.08
CA ALA A 209 13.23 -21.54 -16.33
C ALA A 209 13.71 -20.11 -16.60
N VAL A 210 12.81 -19.14 -16.52
CA VAL A 210 13.08 -17.73 -16.85
C VAL A 210 13.92 -17.05 -15.76
N ARG A 211 13.59 -17.35 -14.49
CA ARG A 211 14.20 -16.67 -13.35
C ARG A 211 15.57 -17.24 -12.99
N ASN A 212 15.65 -18.56 -12.92
CA ASN A 212 16.82 -19.27 -12.41
C ASN A 212 17.66 -19.92 -13.52
N GLY A 213 17.22 -19.84 -14.78
CA GLY A 213 17.91 -20.44 -15.92
C GLY A 213 17.80 -21.97 -15.97
N ASP A 214 16.83 -22.55 -15.24
CA ASP A 214 16.58 -24.00 -15.27
C ASP A 214 15.78 -24.38 -16.51
N PHE A 215 16.47 -24.52 -17.64
CA PHE A 215 15.86 -24.89 -18.92
C PHE A 215 15.26 -26.28 -18.97
N SER A 216 15.39 -27.11 -17.91
CA SER A 216 14.62 -28.37 -17.80
C SER A 216 13.12 -28.10 -17.69
N ASN A 217 12.73 -26.90 -17.19
CA ASN A 217 11.37 -26.40 -17.11
C ASN A 217 10.89 -25.64 -18.36
N ASP A 218 11.73 -25.54 -19.41
CA ASP A 218 11.38 -24.95 -20.70
C ASP A 218 11.82 -25.89 -21.84
N PRO A 219 11.09 -27.02 -22.01
CA PRO A 219 11.49 -28.05 -22.97
C PRO A 219 11.31 -27.60 -24.43
N TYR A 220 12.05 -28.25 -25.31
CA TYR A 220 11.77 -28.22 -26.74
C TYR A 220 10.48 -28.99 -27.05
N LEU A 221 9.63 -28.41 -27.87
CA LEU A 221 8.36 -29.00 -28.29
C LEU A 221 8.54 -30.11 -29.34
N ARG A 222 7.57 -30.98 -29.42
CA ARG A 222 7.53 -32.12 -30.33
C ARG A 222 6.27 -32.11 -31.19
N PRO A 223 6.30 -32.78 -32.36
CA PRO A 223 5.11 -32.91 -33.20
C PRO A 223 3.91 -33.49 -32.43
N GLY A 224 2.78 -32.79 -32.49
CA GLY A 224 1.53 -33.20 -31.84
C GLY A 224 1.46 -32.91 -30.33
N ASP A 225 2.41 -32.17 -29.76
CA ASP A 225 2.31 -31.72 -28.37
C ASP A 225 1.09 -30.80 -28.19
N ARG A 226 0.40 -30.99 -27.08
CA ARG A 226 -0.68 -30.13 -26.61
C ARG A 226 -0.24 -29.40 -25.36
N ILE A 227 -0.22 -28.08 -25.45
CA ILE A 227 0.08 -27.17 -24.36
C ILE A 227 -1.24 -26.76 -23.71
N GLU A 228 -1.38 -27.00 -22.42
CA GLU A 228 -2.54 -26.63 -21.63
C GLU A 228 -2.08 -25.69 -20.50
N VAL A 229 -2.50 -24.43 -20.59
CA VAL A 229 -2.24 -23.42 -19.57
C VAL A 229 -3.35 -23.44 -18.54
N LEU A 230 -3.00 -23.69 -17.29
CA LEU A 230 -3.98 -23.72 -16.21
C LEU A 230 -4.21 -22.34 -15.62
N HIS A 231 -5.28 -22.21 -14.83
CA HIS A 231 -5.56 -21.01 -14.06
C HIS A 231 -4.60 -20.88 -12.87
N ALA A 232 -4.05 -19.71 -12.65
CA ALA A 232 -3.23 -19.41 -11.48
C ALA A 232 -4.11 -19.41 -10.22
N LYS A 233 -3.84 -20.31 -9.29
CA LYS A 233 -4.66 -20.48 -8.10
C LYS A 233 -4.53 -19.34 -7.11
N ARG A 234 -3.33 -18.82 -6.93
CA ARG A 234 -3.00 -17.81 -5.94
C ARG A 234 -1.99 -16.81 -6.50
N GLN A 235 -2.47 -15.61 -6.80
CA GLN A 235 -1.66 -14.51 -7.28
C GLN A 235 -1.60 -13.44 -6.21
N VAL A 236 -0.40 -12.99 -5.88
CA VAL A 236 -0.13 -11.98 -4.86
C VAL A 236 0.77 -10.91 -5.45
N THR A 237 0.57 -9.67 -5.02
CA THR A 237 1.38 -8.54 -5.50
C THR A 237 2.28 -8.06 -4.37
N VAL A 238 3.55 -7.83 -4.66
CA VAL A 238 4.49 -7.12 -3.78
C VAL A 238 4.90 -5.81 -4.42
N GLN A 239 4.86 -4.73 -3.64
CA GLN A 239 5.14 -3.35 -4.06
C GLN A 239 6.09 -2.66 -3.09
N GLY A 240 6.68 -1.55 -3.56
CA GLY A 240 7.57 -0.71 -2.75
C GLY A 240 8.99 -1.26 -2.72
N GLU A 241 9.59 -1.26 -1.54
CA GLU A 241 11.02 -1.48 -1.31
C GLU A 241 11.41 -2.96 -1.28
N VAL A 242 11.18 -3.65 -2.39
CA VAL A 242 11.76 -4.95 -2.73
C VAL A 242 12.57 -4.81 -4.00
N GLU A 243 13.59 -5.64 -4.19
CA GLU A 243 14.46 -5.57 -5.38
C GLU A 243 13.67 -5.81 -6.67
N ARG A 244 12.61 -6.62 -6.61
CA ARG A 244 11.73 -6.90 -7.76
C ARG A 244 10.25 -6.83 -7.36
N PRO A 245 9.67 -5.63 -7.39
CA PRO A 245 8.24 -5.49 -7.21
C PRO A 245 7.49 -6.09 -8.39
N GLY A 246 6.32 -6.69 -8.12
CA GLY A 246 5.52 -7.31 -9.18
C GLY A 246 4.38 -8.17 -8.64
N LYS A 247 3.64 -8.76 -9.58
CA LYS A 247 2.59 -9.75 -9.33
C LYS A 247 3.16 -11.14 -9.54
N TYR A 248 3.00 -12.03 -8.58
CA TYR A 248 3.58 -13.35 -8.59
C TYR A 248 2.54 -14.43 -8.28
N GLU A 249 2.68 -15.57 -8.93
CA GLU A 249 1.92 -16.77 -8.61
C GLU A 249 2.65 -17.56 -7.52
N LEU A 250 1.99 -17.74 -6.37
CA LEU A 250 2.50 -18.54 -5.26
C LEU A 250 1.97 -19.98 -5.34
N LEU A 251 2.85 -20.95 -5.16
CA LEU A 251 2.49 -22.37 -5.02
C LEU A 251 2.03 -22.67 -3.58
N ASP A 252 1.46 -23.86 -3.40
CA ASP A 252 1.05 -24.34 -2.09
C ASP A 252 2.27 -24.40 -1.15
N GLY A 253 2.14 -23.80 0.03
CA GLY A 253 3.23 -23.68 1.03
C GLY A 253 4.15 -22.47 0.86
N GLU A 254 4.06 -21.72 -0.21
CA GLU A 254 4.79 -20.45 -0.37
C GLU A 254 3.92 -19.31 0.17
N ASN A 255 4.47 -18.46 1.05
CA ASN A 255 3.77 -17.37 1.70
C ASN A 255 4.60 -16.07 1.67
N LEU A 256 4.45 -15.20 2.68
CA LEU A 256 5.09 -13.88 2.71
C LEU A 256 6.62 -13.94 2.60
N LYS A 257 7.25 -14.91 3.27
CA LYS A 257 8.70 -15.07 3.20
C LYS A 257 9.17 -15.40 1.79
N ALA A 258 8.51 -16.38 1.16
CA ALA A 258 8.80 -16.72 -0.23
C ALA A 258 8.54 -15.55 -1.18
N LEU A 259 7.44 -14.79 -0.96
CA LEU A 259 7.12 -13.61 -1.76
C LEU A 259 8.23 -12.57 -1.71
N VAL A 260 8.76 -12.28 -0.54
CA VAL A 260 9.81 -11.27 -0.37
C VAL A 260 11.17 -11.79 -0.82
N GLU A 261 11.60 -12.97 -0.35
CA GLU A 261 12.97 -13.47 -0.57
C GLU A 261 13.16 -14.11 -1.95
N LYS A 262 12.23 -15.01 -2.37
CA LYS A 262 12.37 -15.76 -3.63
C LYS A 262 11.89 -14.96 -4.84
N TYR A 263 10.74 -14.32 -4.72
CA TYR A 263 10.11 -13.59 -5.81
C TYR A 263 10.57 -12.14 -5.88
N GLY A 264 10.56 -11.44 -4.74
CA GLY A 264 11.01 -10.07 -4.59
C GLY A 264 12.52 -9.87 -4.60
N ASP A 265 13.29 -10.94 -4.54
CA ASP A 265 14.78 -10.93 -4.48
C ASP A 265 15.34 -10.23 -3.23
N GLY A 266 14.51 -10.16 -2.17
CA GLY A 266 14.83 -9.51 -0.91
C GLY A 266 14.36 -8.05 -0.83
N LEU A 267 14.64 -7.47 0.33
CA LEU A 267 14.34 -6.07 0.63
C LEU A 267 15.46 -5.17 0.11
N THR A 268 15.11 -3.98 -0.40
CA THR A 268 16.11 -2.96 -0.72
C THR A 268 16.76 -2.41 0.56
N PRO A 269 17.95 -1.82 0.48
CA PRO A 269 18.60 -1.17 1.63
C PRO A 269 17.77 -0.02 2.22
N THR A 270 16.80 0.50 1.49
CA THR A 270 15.93 1.60 1.90
C THR A 270 14.59 1.14 2.46
N ALA A 271 14.35 -0.16 2.57
CA ALA A 271 13.09 -0.72 3.06
C ALA A 271 12.84 -0.41 4.54
N ASP A 272 11.68 0.19 4.84
CA ASP A 272 11.21 0.42 6.21
C ASP A 272 10.34 -0.75 6.67
N THR A 273 10.93 -1.72 7.33
CA THR A 273 10.23 -2.91 7.82
C THR A 273 9.22 -2.61 8.93
N SER A 274 9.23 -1.40 9.50
CA SER A 274 8.20 -0.94 10.45
C SER A 274 6.92 -0.46 9.75
N ARG A 275 6.92 -0.38 8.40
CA ARG A 275 5.84 0.19 7.58
C ARG A 275 5.44 -0.78 6.46
N ILE A 276 5.18 -2.02 6.82
CA ILE A 276 4.66 -3.04 5.91
C ILE A 276 3.14 -3.05 6.02
N SER A 277 2.45 -3.00 4.88
CA SER A 277 1.00 -3.14 4.83
C SER A 277 0.58 -4.30 3.94
N LEU A 278 -0.43 -5.02 4.40
CA LEU A 278 -1.14 -6.06 3.69
C LEU A 278 -2.54 -5.54 3.36
N PHE A 279 -2.85 -5.40 2.08
CA PHE A 279 -4.22 -5.17 1.63
C PHE A 279 -4.84 -6.50 1.22
N ARG A 280 -5.96 -6.86 1.85
CA ARG A 280 -6.72 -8.09 1.59
C ARG A 280 -8.13 -7.78 1.16
N THR A 281 -8.58 -8.42 0.08
CA THR A 281 -9.92 -8.23 -0.47
C THR A 281 -10.86 -9.31 0.04
N TYR A 282 -11.93 -8.93 0.70
CA TYR A 282 -12.97 -9.84 1.18
C TYR A 282 -14.13 -9.92 0.17
N LYS A 283 -14.19 -11.04 -0.58
CA LYS A 283 -15.22 -11.25 -1.62
C LYS A 283 -16.66 -11.20 -1.11
N LYS A 284 -16.91 -11.58 0.16
CA LYS A 284 -18.27 -11.62 0.73
C LYS A 284 -18.84 -10.23 1.04
N GLU A 285 -18.00 -9.25 1.24
CA GLU A 285 -18.39 -7.91 1.69
C GLU A 285 -18.17 -6.84 0.63
N ASN A 286 -17.62 -7.20 -0.55
CA ASN A 286 -17.15 -6.25 -1.57
C ASN A 286 -16.27 -5.13 -0.98
N SER A 287 -15.51 -5.45 0.07
CA SER A 287 -14.62 -4.54 0.80
C SER A 287 -13.20 -5.07 0.78
N GLY A 288 -12.25 -4.17 0.97
CA GLY A 288 -10.86 -4.50 1.20
C GLY A 288 -10.39 -3.80 2.47
N GLU A 289 -9.53 -4.45 3.21
CA GLU A 289 -8.95 -3.89 4.43
C GLU A 289 -7.43 -3.85 4.31
N THR A 290 -6.85 -2.75 4.80
CA THR A 290 -5.40 -2.62 4.91
C THR A 290 -5.00 -2.91 6.35
N GLU A 291 -4.24 -3.96 6.55
CA GLU A 291 -3.63 -4.33 7.82
C GLU A 291 -2.16 -3.92 7.80
N TYR A 292 -1.68 -3.33 8.91
CA TYR A 292 -0.27 -3.04 9.09
C TYR A 292 0.36 -4.18 9.87
N ILE A 293 1.34 -4.83 9.25
CA ILE A 293 1.97 -6.03 9.78
C ILE A 293 3.39 -5.71 10.28
N PRO A 294 3.80 -6.29 11.42
CA PRO A 294 5.16 -6.11 11.93
C PRO A 294 6.20 -6.84 11.07
N ALA A 295 7.43 -6.39 11.11
CA ALA A 295 8.56 -7.00 10.38
C ALA A 295 8.72 -8.51 10.64
N GLU A 296 8.41 -8.94 11.86
CA GLU A 296 8.43 -10.35 12.26
C GLU A 296 7.49 -11.26 11.45
N SER A 297 6.49 -10.67 10.78
CA SER A 297 5.54 -11.42 9.95
C SER A 297 6.20 -12.07 8.74
N ILE A 298 7.32 -11.51 8.26
CA ILE A 298 8.15 -12.10 7.20
C ILE A 298 8.82 -13.37 7.73
N GLU A 299 9.45 -13.30 8.92
CA GLU A 299 10.12 -14.45 9.53
C GLU A 299 9.13 -15.54 9.96
N LYS A 300 7.94 -15.15 10.41
CA LYS A 300 6.85 -16.06 10.79
C LYS A 300 6.11 -16.65 9.58
N ASP A 301 6.49 -16.24 8.37
CA ASP A 301 5.92 -16.66 7.09
C ASP A 301 4.39 -16.53 7.05
N LEU A 302 3.89 -15.29 7.24
CA LEU A 302 2.47 -14.98 7.25
C LEU A 302 1.77 -15.56 6.01
N ALA A 303 0.69 -16.30 6.21
CA ALA A 303 -0.10 -16.89 5.14
C ALA A 303 -0.79 -15.81 4.30
N LEU A 304 -0.58 -15.88 2.98
CA LEU A 304 -1.16 -14.97 2.01
C LEU A 304 -2.32 -15.64 1.27
N GLU A 305 -3.33 -14.83 0.93
CA GLU A 305 -4.48 -15.26 0.14
C GLU A 305 -4.38 -14.76 -1.31
N ASN A 306 -5.29 -15.24 -2.16
CA ASN A 306 -5.33 -14.81 -3.55
C ASN A 306 -5.72 -13.32 -3.64
N PHE A 307 -4.98 -12.56 -4.42
CA PHE A 307 -5.09 -11.11 -4.61
C PHE A 307 -4.65 -10.25 -3.42
N ASP A 308 -3.96 -10.80 -2.43
CA ASP A 308 -3.29 -9.99 -1.42
C ASP A 308 -2.25 -9.07 -2.06
N VAL A 309 -2.16 -7.85 -1.53
CA VAL A 309 -1.15 -6.86 -1.94
C VAL A 309 -0.30 -6.50 -0.72
N ILE A 310 0.99 -6.79 -0.80
CA ILE A 310 2.00 -6.38 0.18
C ILE A 310 2.67 -5.11 -0.32
N ASN A 311 2.70 -4.08 0.52
CA ASN A 311 3.43 -2.86 0.22
C ASN A 311 4.43 -2.54 1.34
N ILE A 312 5.71 -2.41 0.96
CA ILE A 312 6.83 -2.13 1.86
C ILE A 312 7.32 -0.72 1.54
N ARG A 313 7.16 0.21 2.48
CA ARG A 313 7.53 1.61 2.25
C ARG A 313 9.02 1.86 2.45
N SER A 314 9.51 2.95 1.88
CA SER A 314 10.87 3.43 2.09
C SER A 314 11.00 4.23 3.38
N TYR A 315 12.10 4.07 4.11
CA TYR A 315 12.42 4.98 5.21
C TYR A 315 12.82 6.38 4.72
N LEU A 316 13.15 6.54 3.46
CA LEU A 316 13.39 7.85 2.83
C LEU A 316 12.09 8.60 2.54
N GLU A 317 10.98 7.91 2.48
CA GLU A 317 9.68 8.52 2.31
C GLU A 317 9.30 9.31 3.56
N ILE A 318 8.88 10.56 3.38
CA ILE A 318 8.48 11.42 4.49
C ILE A 318 7.32 10.78 5.22
N LYS A 319 7.53 10.46 6.51
CA LYS A 319 6.46 9.92 7.36
C LYS A 319 5.29 10.90 7.41
N PRO A 320 4.05 10.41 7.39
CA PRO A 320 2.88 11.25 7.54
C PRO A 320 2.93 11.98 8.89
N GLY A 321 2.26 13.10 8.96
CA GLY A 321 2.26 13.95 10.16
C GLY A 321 0.91 14.53 10.46
N ILE A 322 0.68 14.80 11.73
CA ILE A 322 -0.43 15.61 12.21
C ILE A 322 0.10 16.95 12.75
N PHE A 323 -0.82 17.85 12.94
CA PHE A 323 -0.57 19.08 13.67
C PHE A 323 -1.22 18.99 15.06
N VAL A 324 -0.49 19.44 16.09
CA VAL A 324 -1.02 19.59 17.44
C VAL A 324 -1.05 21.07 17.77
N THR A 325 -2.18 21.57 18.24
CA THR A 325 -2.39 23.00 18.52
C THR A 325 -3.10 23.23 19.83
N GLY A 326 -3.00 24.45 20.38
CA GLY A 326 -3.68 24.86 21.60
C GLY A 326 -2.78 24.82 22.82
N ALA A 327 -3.28 24.27 23.92
CA ALA A 327 -2.57 24.20 25.20
C ALA A 327 -1.47 23.13 25.18
N ILE A 328 -0.38 23.37 24.45
CA ILE A 328 0.76 22.45 24.33
C ILE A 328 2.01 23.03 24.95
N ASN A 329 2.92 22.14 25.38
CA ASN A 329 4.24 22.52 25.89
C ASN A 329 5.26 22.47 24.74
N LEU A 330 5.86 23.59 24.41
CA LEU A 330 6.84 23.71 23.33
C LEU A 330 8.28 23.40 23.74
N GLY A 331 8.52 23.08 25.01
CA GLY A 331 9.85 22.66 25.47
C GLY A 331 10.91 23.74 25.55
N THR A 332 10.59 25.01 25.36
CA THR A 332 11.50 26.13 25.60
C THR A 332 11.44 26.55 27.07
N GLU A 333 12.45 26.15 27.82
CA GLU A 333 12.67 26.71 29.15
C GLU A 333 12.88 28.23 29.02
N GLY A 334 11.92 29.02 29.45
CA GLY A 334 12.06 30.45 29.65
C GLY A 334 11.19 31.39 28.83
N ASP A 335 10.41 30.92 27.86
CA ASP A 335 9.50 31.80 27.12
C ASP A 335 8.05 31.59 27.57
N THR A 336 7.60 32.45 28.50
CA THR A 336 6.22 32.52 28.99
C THR A 336 5.32 33.41 28.11
N SER A 337 5.77 33.77 26.93
CA SER A 337 4.96 34.56 26.03
C SER A 337 3.84 33.72 25.43
N LEU A 338 2.63 33.95 25.90
CA LEU A 338 1.36 33.39 25.39
C LEU A 338 0.96 33.99 24.02
N GLU A 339 1.89 34.63 23.33
CA GLU A 339 1.65 35.26 22.05
C GLU A 339 1.89 34.25 20.90
N GLY A 340 0.83 33.61 20.48
CA GLY A 340 0.78 32.84 19.25
C GLY A 340 0.13 31.46 19.43
N ILE A 341 -0.69 31.08 18.46
CA ILE A 341 -1.21 29.73 18.34
C ILE A 341 -0.03 28.80 18.07
N SER A 342 0.44 28.12 19.09
CA SER A 342 1.50 27.15 18.98
C SER A 342 1.01 25.97 18.17
N LYS A 343 1.62 25.73 17.01
CA LYS A 343 1.32 24.63 16.12
C LYS A 343 2.57 23.77 15.99
N LEU A 344 2.51 22.53 16.45
CA LEU A 344 3.60 21.57 16.38
C LEU A 344 3.26 20.44 15.41
N SER A 345 4.21 20.06 14.56
CA SER A 345 4.05 18.91 13.69
C SER A 345 4.61 17.64 14.36
N VAL A 346 3.77 16.61 14.47
CA VAL A 346 4.15 15.30 15.03
C VAL A 346 4.07 14.26 13.92
N ARG A 347 5.18 13.55 13.70
CA ARG A 347 5.24 12.46 12.72
C ARG A 347 4.75 11.16 13.34
N PHE A 348 4.10 10.31 12.55
CA PHE A 348 3.60 9.03 13.01
C PHE A 348 3.85 7.92 11.98
N ASN A 349 3.70 6.67 12.37
CA ASN A 349 3.75 5.53 11.45
C ASN A 349 2.34 5.22 10.93
N ASP A 350 2.25 4.74 9.68
CA ASP A 350 1.00 4.34 9.08
C ASP A 350 0.28 3.31 9.98
N GLY A 351 -1.05 3.48 10.12
CA GLY A 351 -1.87 2.63 10.97
C GLY A 351 -1.83 2.91 12.47
N MET A 352 -1.05 3.91 12.91
CA MET A 352 -0.98 4.27 14.33
C MET A 352 -2.33 4.78 14.84
N LEU A 353 -2.69 4.39 16.05
CA LEU A 353 -3.87 4.89 16.75
C LEU A 353 -3.53 6.14 17.56
N TYR A 354 -4.51 7.03 17.77
CA TYR A 354 -4.35 8.17 18.66
C TYR A 354 -3.98 7.75 20.09
N TYR A 355 -4.39 6.56 20.51
CA TYR A 355 -3.96 5.97 21.77
C TYR A 355 -2.44 5.89 21.90
N ASP A 356 -1.75 5.38 20.87
CA ASP A 356 -0.29 5.21 20.89
C ASP A 356 0.43 6.54 20.68
N LEU A 357 -0.06 7.37 19.75
CA LEU A 357 0.50 8.69 19.47
C LEU A 357 0.56 9.56 20.72
N VAL A 358 -0.55 9.63 21.45
CA VAL A 358 -0.69 10.44 22.67
C VAL A 358 0.25 9.95 23.77
N ARG A 359 0.34 8.63 23.95
CA ARG A 359 1.21 8.03 24.98
C ARG A 359 2.70 8.15 24.66
N GLN A 360 3.07 8.16 23.39
CA GLN A 360 4.47 8.38 22.98
C GLN A 360 4.92 9.84 23.13
N ASN A 361 3.97 10.78 23.22
CA ASN A 361 4.24 12.22 23.24
C ASN A 361 3.71 12.91 24.49
N LEU A 362 3.92 12.31 25.68
CA LEU A 362 3.44 12.82 26.98
C LEU A 362 3.92 14.24 27.30
N ASN A 363 5.11 14.60 26.88
CA ASN A 363 5.72 15.90 27.11
C ASN A 363 5.08 17.07 26.34
N LEU A 364 4.18 16.76 25.38
CA LEU A 364 3.45 17.79 24.63
C LEU A 364 2.38 18.50 25.46
N PHE A 365 1.90 17.91 26.54
CA PHE A 365 0.76 18.44 27.28
C PHE A 365 1.19 19.44 28.34
N SER A 366 0.61 20.64 28.27
CA SER A 366 0.76 21.66 29.30
C SER A 366 -0.08 21.34 30.54
N PRO A 367 0.29 21.76 31.74
CA PRO A 367 -0.58 21.72 32.91
C PRO A 367 -1.93 22.44 32.73
N LEU A 368 -1.99 23.36 31.78
CA LEU A 368 -3.19 24.14 31.41
C LEU A 368 -4.04 23.46 30.33
N SER A 369 -3.65 22.27 29.86
CA SER A 369 -4.39 21.52 28.84
C SER A 369 -5.72 20.98 29.38
N ASP A 370 -6.79 21.23 28.64
CA ASP A 370 -8.07 20.54 28.88
C ASP A 370 -8.07 19.21 28.11
N LEU A 371 -7.59 18.17 28.81
CA LEU A 371 -7.44 16.83 28.24
C LEU A 371 -8.78 16.08 28.05
N GLU A 372 -9.87 16.58 28.61
CA GLU A 372 -11.17 15.94 28.51
C GLU A 372 -11.95 16.40 27.27
N ASN A 373 -11.72 17.64 26.85
CA ASN A 373 -12.46 18.29 25.76
C ASN A 373 -11.61 18.52 24.49
N ALA A 374 -10.57 17.73 24.30
CA ALA A 374 -9.78 17.76 23.08
C ALA A 374 -10.56 17.19 21.89
N TYR A 375 -10.23 17.60 20.69
CA TYR A 375 -10.84 17.07 19.47
C TYR A 375 -9.87 17.09 18.29
N ILE A 376 -10.13 16.17 17.37
CA ILE A 376 -9.41 16.05 16.11
C ILE A 376 -10.19 16.82 15.05
N ILE A 377 -9.53 17.71 14.33
CA ILE A 377 -10.05 18.35 13.13
C ILE A 377 -9.50 17.57 11.95
N ARG A 378 -10.38 16.96 11.17
CA ARG A 378 -10.06 16.17 9.99
C ARG A 378 -10.75 16.73 8.76
N GLU A 379 -10.01 16.98 7.71
CA GLU A 379 -10.54 17.35 6.41
C GLU A 379 -11.03 16.10 5.67
N VAL A 380 -12.26 16.13 5.18
CA VAL A 380 -12.81 15.05 4.34
C VAL A 380 -12.38 15.29 2.89
N SER A 381 -11.62 14.34 2.35
CA SER A 381 -10.87 14.47 1.09
C SER A 381 -11.70 14.88 -0.14
N ASP A 382 -13.01 14.64 -0.16
CA ASP A 382 -13.86 14.90 -1.34
C ASP A 382 -14.68 16.19 -1.26
N SER A 383 -14.88 16.74 -0.09
CA SER A 383 -15.73 17.94 0.10
C SER A 383 -14.99 19.17 0.61
N GLY A 384 -13.77 19.01 1.13
CA GLY A 384 -13.06 20.06 1.85
C GLY A 384 -13.73 20.46 3.17
N GLU A 385 -14.66 19.64 3.66
CA GLU A 385 -15.41 19.88 4.88
C GLU A 385 -14.62 19.38 6.09
N GLU A 386 -14.52 20.22 7.13
CA GLU A 386 -13.83 19.86 8.36
C GLU A 386 -14.79 19.13 9.32
N VAL A 387 -14.41 17.93 9.71
CA VAL A 387 -15.13 17.15 10.74
C VAL A 387 -14.38 17.24 12.06
N ARG A 388 -15.13 17.51 13.16
CA ARG A 388 -14.58 17.53 14.52
C ARG A 388 -14.92 16.22 15.22
N ILE A 389 -13.90 15.45 15.58
CA ILE A 389 -14.02 14.17 16.26
C ILE A 389 -13.56 14.37 17.70
N PRO A 390 -14.46 14.25 18.71
CA PRO A 390 -14.09 14.41 20.11
C PRO A 390 -13.18 13.27 20.57
N ILE A 391 -12.11 13.61 21.31
CA ILE A 391 -11.18 12.63 21.88
C ILE A 391 -10.88 12.98 23.32
N ASN A 392 -11.03 12.01 24.23
CA ASN A 392 -10.72 12.19 25.64
C ASN A 392 -9.29 11.73 25.94
N LEU A 393 -8.36 12.69 25.95
CA LEU A 393 -6.94 12.44 26.21
C LEU A 393 -6.68 12.03 27.67
N SER A 394 -7.51 12.50 28.62
CA SER A 394 -7.40 12.13 30.03
C SER A 394 -7.60 10.62 30.21
N LYS A 395 -8.60 10.02 29.56
CA LYS A 395 -8.81 8.57 29.57
C LYS A 395 -7.65 7.82 28.91
N ILE A 396 -7.14 8.30 27.79
CA ILE A 396 -5.99 7.67 27.12
C ILE A 396 -4.76 7.63 28.01
N LEU A 397 -4.51 8.70 28.78
CA LEU A 397 -3.31 8.85 29.61
C LEU A 397 -3.41 8.13 30.96
N PHE A 398 -4.58 8.18 31.60
CA PHE A 398 -4.74 7.80 33.01
C PHE A 398 -5.60 6.55 33.23
N ASP A 399 -6.36 6.10 32.23
CA ASP A 399 -7.16 4.87 32.31
C ASP A 399 -6.48 3.75 31.51
N SER A 400 -5.89 2.80 32.21
CA SER A 400 -5.22 1.66 31.60
C SER A 400 -6.16 0.68 30.90
N SER A 401 -7.45 0.72 31.19
CA SER A 401 -8.48 -0.12 30.57
C SER A 401 -9.04 0.48 29.28
N PHE A 402 -8.88 1.79 29.08
CA PHE A 402 -9.40 2.50 27.91
C PHE A 402 -8.49 2.27 26.69
N ARG A 403 -9.09 1.96 25.56
CA ARG A 403 -8.44 1.90 24.24
C ARG A 403 -9.24 2.76 23.26
N SER A 404 -8.58 3.75 22.69
CA SER A 404 -9.15 4.49 21.55
C SER A 404 -8.91 3.68 20.28
N THR A 405 -9.95 3.52 19.48
CA THR A 405 -9.89 2.89 18.16
C THR A 405 -9.69 3.90 17.03
N GLU A 406 -9.64 5.20 17.38
CA GLU A 406 -9.48 6.26 16.39
C GLU A 406 -8.09 6.22 15.76
N GLN A 407 -8.05 6.06 14.44
CA GLN A 407 -6.82 5.98 13.66
C GLN A 407 -6.30 7.36 13.30
N VAL A 408 -5.01 7.57 13.40
CA VAL A 408 -4.35 8.83 13.00
C VAL A 408 -4.31 8.91 11.48
N LYS A 409 -4.73 10.05 10.92
CA LYS A 409 -4.64 10.30 9.47
C LYS A 409 -3.71 11.47 9.17
N ASN A 410 -3.08 11.40 8.01
CA ASN A 410 -2.18 12.48 7.56
C ASN A 410 -2.96 13.78 7.38
N GLY A 411 -2.43 14.87 7.94
CA GLY A 411 -3.08 16.18 7.90
C GLY A 411 -4.07 16.46 9.02
N ASP A 412 -4.39 15.46 9.89
CA ASP A 412 -5.22 15.71 11.08
C ASP A 412 -4.64 16.86 11.91
N THR A 413 -5.51 17.63 12.54
CA THR A 413 -5.12 18.63 13.55
C THR A 413 -5.72 18.25 14.90
N LEU A 414 -4.90 17.83 15.85
CA LEU A 414 -5.30 17.61 17.24
C LEU A 414 -5.33 18.94 17.98
N LEU A 415 -6.52 19.44 18.31
CA LEU A 415 -6.71 20.66 19.04
C LEU A 415 -6.95 20.34 20.52
N ILE A 416 -6.10 20.91 21.39
CA ILE A 416 -6.17 20.77 22.84
C ILE A 416 -6.56 22.12 23.43
N PRO A 417 -7.80 22.29 23.93
CA PRO A 417 -8.22 23.55 24.51
C PRO A 417 -7.44 23.87 25.79
N PHE A 418 -7.40 25.16 26.14
CA PHE A 418 -6.95 25.56 27.46
C PHE A 418 -8.03 25.25 28.50
N LYS A 419 -7.61 24.72 29.64
CA LYS A 419 -8.49 24.47 30.76
C LYS A 419 -8.98 25.81 31.30
N GLN A 420 -10.29 26.00 31.30
CA GLN A 420 -10.91 27.22 31.77
C GLN A 420 -10.96 27.19 33.30
N PHE A 421 -10.08 27.94 33.93
CA PHE A 421 -10.12 28.21 35.37
C PHE A 421 -10.97 29.45 35.64
N PHE A 422 -11.38 29.59 36.91
CA PHE A 422 -12.18 30.71 37.33
C PHE A 422 -11.57 31.36 38.59
N VAL A 423 -11.95 32.61 38.80
CA VAL A 423 -11.71 33.38 40.04
C VAL A 423 -13.07 33.75 40.60
N THR A 424 -13.28 33.45 41.86
CA THR A 424 -14.54 33.81 42.53
C THR A 424 -14.37 35.16 43.22
N VAL A 425 -15.25 36.11 42.93
CA VAL A 425 -15.30 37.41 43.62
C VAL A 425 -16.55 37.44 44.47
N SER A 426 -16.38 37.69 45.75
CA SER A 426 -17.48 37.66 46.75
C SER A 426 -17.44 38.84 47.70
N GLY A 427 -18.55 39.12 48.39
CA GLY A 427 -18.65 40.14 49.43
C GLY A 427 -19.14 41.50 48.90
N ALA A 428 -18.48 42.61 49.29
CA ALA A 428 -18.88 43.99 49.02
C ALA A 428 -18.55 44.46 47.62
N VAL A 429 -19.13 43.78 46.58
CA VAL A 429 -19.06 44.16 45.17
C VAL A 429 -20.46 44.16 44.57
N PRO A 430 -20.72 44.95 43.52
CA PRO A 430 -22.04 45.00 42.86
C PRO A 430 -22.45 43.67 42.23
N SER A 431 -21.52 42.95 41.60
CA SER A 431 -21.76 41.74 40.85
C SER A 431 -20.87 40.62 41.38
N PRO A 432 -21.16 40.01 42.55
CA PRO A 432 -20.43 38.86 43.03
C PRO A 432 -20.64 37.64 42.13
N GLY A 433 -19.59 36.86 41.83
CA GLY A 433 -19.70 35.70 40.94
C GLY A 433 -18.36 35.08 40.60
N ARG A 434 -18.40 34.13 39.62
CA ARG A 434 -17.21 33.49 39.06
C ARG A 434 -16.83 34.18 37.75
N TYR A 435 -15.59 34.54 37.63
CA TYR A 435 -15.01 35.20 36.44
C TYR A 435 -13.97 34.31 35.82
N PRO A 436 -13.86 34.21 34.50
CA PRO A 436 -12.82 33.46 33.83
C PRO A 436 -11.44 33.91 34.28
N TYR A 437 -10.58 32.94 34.66
CA TYR A 437 -9.20 33.23 35.01
C TYR A 437 -8.41 33.61 33.76
N ILE A 438 -7.72 34.71 33.85
CA ILE A 438 -6.76 35.20 32.85
C ILE A 438 -5.41 35.31 33.54
N PRO A 439 -4.34 34.66 33.04
CA PRO A 439 -3.01 34.74 33.60
C PRO A 439 -2.54 36.20 33.74
N ASP A 440 -1.68 36.47 34.72
CA ASP A 440 -1.03 37.74 35.02
C ASP A 440 -1.96 38.93 35.30
N ARG A 441 -3.23 38.66 35.60
CA ARG A 441 -4.15 39.69 36.08
C ARG A 441 -4.13 39.77 37.63
N ASP A 442 -4.18 41.03 38.12
CA ASP A 442 -4.20 41.30 39.53
C ASP A 442 -5.60 41.26 40.15
N VAL A 443 -5.66 41.37 41.44
CA VAL A 443 -6.93 41.38 42.24
C VAL A 443 -7.84 42.54 41.81
N ASN A 444 -7.28 43.69 41.48
CA ASN A 444 -8.05 44.88 41.09
C ASN A 444 -8.79 44.67 39.75
N TYR A 445 -8.17 43.94 38.83
CA TYR A 445 -8.81 43.57 37.57
C TYR A 445 -10.13 42.82 37.82
N TYR A 446 -10.10 41.79 38.65
CA TYR A 446 -11.29 40.98 38.92
C TYR A 446 -12.35 41.74 39.75
N ILE A 447 -11.90 42.58 40.70
CA ILE A 447 -12.82 43.48 41.42
C ILE A 447 -13.46 44.47 40.44
N GLY A 448 -12.70 44.98 39.45
CA GLY A 448 -13.23 45.83 38.41
C GLY A 448 -14.29 45.13 37.56
N LEU A 449 -14.08 43.86 37.14
CA LEU A 449 -15.09 43.04 36.47
C LEU A 449 -16.37 42.83 37.33
N ALA A 450 -16.21 42.77 38.64
CA ALA A 450 -17.32 42.66 39.60
C ALA A 450 -18.03 44.00 39.85
N GLY A 451 -17.67 45.07 39.14
CA GLY A 451 -18.28 46.38 39.27
C GLY A 451 -17.61 47.30 40.30
N GLY A 452 -16.40 46.93 40.77
CA GLY A 452 -15.66 47.69 41.75
C GLY A 452 -16.03 47.39 43.20
N ILE A 453 -15.40 48.06 44.15
CA ILE A 453 -15.69 47.95 45.57
C ILE A 453 -16.93 48.78 45.91
N ASP A 454 -17.91 48.20 46.53
CA ASP A 454 -19.06 48.91 47.07
C ASP A 454 -18.63 49.63 48.37
N SER A 455 -18.39 50.93 48.24
CA SER A 455 -17.93 51.78 49.36
C SER A 455 -18.95 51.84 50.53
N TYR A 456 -20.22 51.63 50.25
CA TYR A 456 -21.24 51.60 51.28
C TYR A 456 -21.12 50.35 52.17
N ARG A 457 -20.72 49.23 51.59
CA ARG A 457 -20.56 47.95 52.28
C ARG A 457 -19.14 47.74 52.84
N ASN A 458 -18.10 48.31 52.13
CA ASN A 458 -16.68 48.21 52.54
C ASN A 458 -16.06 49.60 52.67
N SER A 459 -16.00 50.13 53.89
CA SER A 459 -15.43 51.46 54.21
C SER A 459 -13.91 51.49 54.27
N PHE A 460 -13.27 50.36 54.54
CA PHE A 460 -11.82 50.26 54.78
C PHE A 460 -11.05 49.67 53.60
N LYS A 461 -11.73 49.40 52.44
CA LYS A 461 -11.15 48.79 51.26
C LYS A 461 -10.40 47.48 51.54
N LYS A 462 -10.81 46.74 52.54
CA LYS A 462 -10.14 45.52 52.95
C LYS A 462 -10.56 44.35 52.06
N ILE A 463 -9.55 43.70 51.46
CA ILE A 463 -9.67 42.56 50.53
C ILE A 463 -8.92 41.38 51.14
N THR A 464 -9.47 40.19 51.09
CA THR A 464 -8.79 38.97 51.47
C THR A 464 -8.82 38.02 50.29
N VAL A 465 -7.69 37.51 49.83
CA VAL A 465 -7.56 36.51 48.77
C VAL A 465 -7.26 35.17 49.42
N VAL A 466 -8.02 34.16 49.07
CA VAL A 466 -7.86 32.80 49.60
C VAL A 466 -7.66 31.84 48.44
N GLY A 467 -6.58 31.09 48.43
CA GLY A 467 -6.28 30.06 47.46
C GLY A 467 -7.18 28.83 47.62
N LEU A 468 -7.11 27.92 46.68
CA LEU A 468 -7.85 26.66 46.68
C LEU A 468 -7.49 25.80 47.92
N ASP A 469 -6.24 25.91 48.40
CA ASP A 469 -5.74 25.26 49.63
C ASP A 469 -6.20 25.91 50.95
N GLY A 470 -7.04 26.95 50.86
CA GLY A 470 -7.56 27.68 52.03
C GLY A 470 -6.55 28.68 52.63
N LYS A 471 -5.34 28.82 52.11
CA LYS A 471 -4.37 29.80 52.61
C LYS A 471 -4.67 31.18 52.06
N LYS A 472 -4.37 32.17 52.91
CA LYS A 472 -4.42 33.58 52.47
C LYS A 472 -3.23 33.90 51.57
N LEU A 473 -3.55 34.48 50.43
CA LEU A 473 -2.56 34.96 49.44
C LEU A 473 -2.40 36.46 49.59
N ASP A 474 -1.24 36.96 49.14
CA ASP A 474 -0.99 38.41 49.09
C ASP A 474 -1.83 39.03 47.98
N ALA A 475 -2.64 40.03 48.32
CA ALA A 475 -3.50 40.74 47.39
C ALA A 475 -2.72 41.57 46.34
N ASN A 476 -1.42 41.77 46.52
CA ASN A 476 -0.56 42.47 45.55
C ASN A 476 0.15 41.54 44.56
N SER A 477 0.00 40.23 44.77
CA SER A 477 0.56 39.22 43.83
C SER A 477 -0.43 38.95 42.70
N PRO A 478 0.05 38.43 41.52
CA PRO A 478 -0.84 37.91 40.50
C PRO A 478 -1.82 36.89 41.06
N VAL A 479 -3.04 36.95 40.59
CA VAL A 479 -4.12 36.06 41.01
C VAL A 479 -3.83 34.64 40.52
N VAL A 480 -4.02 33.65 41.40
CA VAL A 480 -3.88 32.24 41.01
C VAL A 480 -5.23 31.66 40.61
N PRO A 481 -5.26 30.62 39.73
CA PRO A 481 -6.50 29.94 39.38
C PRO A 481 -7.31 29.44 40.58
N GLU A 482 -8.63 29.43 40.48
CA GLU A 482 -9.60 28.91 41.46
C GLU A 482 -9.52 29.57 42.85
N CYS A 483 -8.90 30.77 42.97
CA CYS A 483 -8.89 31.52 44.20
C CYS A 483 -10.23 32.25 44.42
N ASN A 484 -10.48 32.60 45.71
CA ASN A 484 -11.62 33.44 46.10
C ASN A 484 -11.13 34.80 46.59
N ILE A 485 -11.53 35.84 45.89
CA ILE A 485 -11.31 37.24 46.25
C ILE A 485 -12.52 37.71 47.04
N GLN A 486 -12.34 37.82 48.34
CA GLN A 486 -13.38 38.25 49.26
C GLN A 486 -13.19 39.73 49.60
N VAL A 487 -14.10 40.57 49.14
CA VAL A 487 -14.18 41.98 49.52
C VAL A 487 -15.00 42.06 50.82
N GLU A 488 -14.32 42.38 51.95
CA GLU A 488 -14.97 42.28 53.26
C GLU A 488 -16.11 43.30 53.42
N GLU A 489 -17.19 42.89 54.06
CA GLU A 489 -18.26 43.78 54.50
C GLU A 489 -17.92 44.36 55.87
N ASN A 490 -17.16 45.43 55.91
CA ASN A 490 -16.62 46.01 57.13
C ASN A 490 -17.17 47.38 57.51
N SER A 491 -18.12 47.93 56.75
CA SER A 491 -18.79 49.19 57.06
C SER A 491 -19.64 49.07 58.30
N VAL A 492 -19.29 49.84 59.31
CA VAL A 492 -20.04 49.88 60.61
C VAL A 492 -21.48 50.34 60.36
N TRP A 493 -21.66 51.31 59.44
CA TRP A 493 -22.98 51.84 59.09
C TRP A 493 -23.86 50.78 58.38
N TYR A 494 -23.31 50.04 57.47
CA TYR A 494 -23.98 48.95 56.77
C TYR A 494 -24.39 47.81 57.72
N LYS A 495 -23.50 47.43 58.63
CA LYS A 495 -23.79 46.43 59.66
C LYS A 495 -24.87 46.91 60.62
N TRP A 496 -24.85 48.21 61.03
CA TRP A 496 -25.86 48.80 61.90
C TRP A 496 -27.25 48.85 61.20
N THR A 497 -27.33 49.28 59.96
CA THR A 497 -28.62 49.32 59.21
C THR A 497 -29.21 47.93 59.01
N ARG A 498 -28.38 46.90 58.82
CA ARG A 498 -28.86 45.51 58.69
C ARG A 498 -29.40 44.96 60.01
N VAL A 499 -28.82 45.33 61.12
CA VAL A 499 -29.26 44.94 62.46
C VAL A 499 -30.39 45.86 62.92
N SER A 500 -30.37 47.15 62.67
CA SER A 500 -31.39 48.09 63.07
C SER A 500 -32.74 47.85 62.42
N GLY A 501 -32.76 47.34 61.15
CA GLY A 501 -34.00 46.88 60.50
C GLY A 501 -34.73 45.78 61.27
N GLY A 502 -33.98 44.88 61.88
CA GLY A 502 -34.52 43.86 62.79
C GLY A 502 -34.97 44.46 64.13
N VAL A 503 -34.18 45.37 64.69
CA VAL A 503 -34.51 46.05 65.94
C VAL A 503 -35.75 46.94 65.81
N THR A 504 -35.87 47.66 64.72
CA THR A 504 -37.07 48.48 64.42
C THR A 504 -38.32 47.64 64.24
N ALA A 505 -38.20 46.47 63.59
CA ALA A 505 -39.31 45.54 63.47
C ALA A 505 -39.72 44.96 64.86
N ILE A 506 -38.78 44.65 65.71
CA ILE A 506 -39.05 44.18 67.08
C ILE A 506 -39.65 45.29 67.91
N LEU A 507 -39.11 46.50 67.83
CA LEU A 507 -39.67 47.66 68.54
C LEU A 507 -41.05 48.03 68.04
N SER A 508 -41.33 47.95 66.74
CA SER A 508 -42.67 48.17 66.20
C SER A 508 -43.65 47.10 66.66
N ALA A 509 -43.21 45.84 66.70
CA ALA A 509 -44.03 44.74 67.21
C ALA A 509 -44.34 44.92 68.70
N ILE A 510 -43.35 45.32 69.50
CA ILE A 510 -43.51 45.62 70.90
C ILE A 510 -44.43 46.85 71.09
N SER A 511 -44.25 47.90 70.31
CA SER A 511 -45.12 49.08 70.36
C SER A 511 -46.55 48.75 69.95
N THR A 512 -46.73 47.87 68.98
CA THR A 512 -48.07 47.40 68.55
C THR A 512 -48.71 46.55 69.67
N ALA A 513 -47.93 45.67 70.28
CA ALA A 513 -48.38 44.85 71.39
C ALA A 513 -48.79 45.73 72.60
N ILE A 514 -47.98 46.73 72.95
CA ILE A 514 -48.29 47.71 73.99
C ILE A 514 -49.54 48.50 73.68
N SER A 515 -49.67 48.95 72.41
CA SER A 515 -50.90 49.65 71.97
C SER A 515 -52.17 48.80 72.07
N ILE A 516 -52.03 47.51 71.70
CA ILE A 516 -53.13 46.56 71.80
C ILE A 516 -53.51 46.35 73.28
N LEU A 517 -52.52 46.19 74.14
CA LEU A 517 -52.67 46.02 75.63
C LEU A 517 -53.30 47.27 76.26
N ALA A 518 -52.91 48.46 75.81
CA ALA A 518 -53.53 49.74 76.24
C ALA A 518 -54.97 49.90 75.81
N VAL A 519 -55.31 49.47 74.58
CA VAL A 519 -56.72 49.52 74.02
C VAL A 519 -57.59 48.45 74.66
N THR A 520 -57.02 47.31 75.05
CA THR A 520 -57.78 46.21 75.71
C THR A 520 -57.99 46.38 77.23
N GLY A 521 -57.53 47.49 77.77
CA GLY A 521 -57.81 47.85 79.19
C GLY A 521 -57.09 47.02 80.24
N VAL A 522 -55.99 46.28 79.86
CA VAL A 522 -55.22 45.41 80.78
C VAL A 522 -54.38 46.24 81.81
N PHE A 523 -54.20 47.56 81.62
CA PHE A 523 -53.58 48.52 82.53
C PHE A 523 -54.52 49.51 83.19
N GLY A 524 -55.80 49.17 83.21
CA GLY A 524 -56.81 49.94 83.98
C GLY A 524 -57.26 49.21 85.22
N ASN A 525 -56.45 49.44 86.31
CA ASN A 525 -56.84 49.70 87.66
C ASN A 525 -55.60 50.03 88.51
#